data_a4f7ffcc60997dcc8b3c0cdae121fada
#
_entry.id   a4f7ffcc60997dcc8b3c0cdae121fada
#
_cell.length_a   1.000
_cell.length_b   1.000
_cell.length_c   1.000
_cell.angle_alpha   90.00
_cell.angle_beta   90.00
_cell.angle_gamma   90.00
#
_symmetry.space_group_name_H-M   'P 1'
#
loop_
_entity.id
_entity.type
_entity.pdbx_description
1 polymer ?
#
loop_
_entity_poly.entity_id
_entity_poly.type
_entity_poly.pdbx_seq_one_letter_code
_entity_poly.pdbx_strand_id
1 'polypeptide(L)'
;FTAREIGVADTTAPTITFNPTNSATGVAKDSNITLTFSEAIRNYDNTVITDSNVGSLITLKSTNSSGANISFAASINTAKTVITINPTSDFSSEQVIYVAIGSTVEDLYDNALTASSATFTAIDTISPTLTFDPVDLENPVPVSDNITITFNEAVRNTNDSALTSSNVDGLITLKDSDENGTDIDFNATIDSDKKIITINPDSNFSSEQTIYVAIGATLEDDSDNAISAGEITFVAADSTAPNLDFTPANSDTGIAINSDITIAFDEVIRNTDDSALTDSNVDSLITLKTTNSSGADIAFDAVIDNSKQLITIAPNSDFSSEQVVYVAIGATVEDASDNAISASSITFTAADATAPTVAFVPPDSTSCV
;
A
#
# COMPACT_ATOMS: atom_id res chain seq x y z
N PHE A 1 53.87 -78.42 7.49
CA PHE A 1 53.89 -76.98 7.18
C PHE A 1 52.61 -76.62 6.44
N THR A 2 51.63 -76.03 7.13
CA THR A 2 50.44 -75.38 6.50
C THR A 2 50.91 -73.98 6.11
N ALA A 3 50.80 -73.67 4.81
CA ALA A 3 51.04 -72.32 4.31
C ALA A 3 49.98 -71.40 4.94
N ARG A 4 50.44 -70.42 5.67
CA ARG A 4 49.62 -69.29 6.12
C ARG A 4 49.31 -68.47 4.86
N GLU A 5 48.08 -68.41 4.44
CA GLU A 5 47.66 -67.43 3.45
C GLU A 5 48.07 -66.03 3.96
N ILE A 6 49.01 -65.43 3.23
CA ILE A 6 49.34 -64.02 3.43
C ILE A 6 48.14 -63.28 2.84
N GLY A 7 47.13 -62.89 3.67
CA GLY A 7 46.11 -62.04 3.26
C GLY A 7 46.71 -60.78 2.62
N VAL A 8 46.17 -60.37 1.48
CA VAL A 8 46.54 -59.09 0.84
C VAL A 8 46.23 -58.03 1.87
N ALA A 9 47.22 -57.21 2.24
CA ALA A 9 46.98 -56.07 3.15
C ALA A 9 45.94 -55.11 2.48
N ASP A 10 44.97 -54.70 3.25
CA ASP A 10 44.06 -53.66 2.80
C ASP A 10 44.87 -52.39 2.60
N THR A 11 44.66 -51.73 1.41
CA THR A 11 45.30 -50.46 1.04
C THR A 11 44.28 -49.43 0.63
N THR A 12 42.98 -49.69 0.90
CA THR A 12 41.88 -48.85 0.52
C THR A 12 41.43 -47.99 1.70
N ALA A 13 41.55 -46.68 1.60
CA ALA A 13 41.09 -45.77 2.64
C ALA A 13 39.55 -45.78 2.75
N PRO A 14 38.98 -45.59 3.94
CA PRO A 14 37.55 -45.50 4.13
C PRO A 14 36.98 -44.33 3.32
N THR A 15 35.79 -44.54 2.75
CA THR A 15 34.97 -43.48 2.12
C THR A 15 33.88 -43.06 3.08
N ILE A 16 33.36 -41.84 2.87
CA ILE A 16 32.32 -41.24 3.74
C ILE A 16 31.13 -40.74 2.92
N THR A 17 29.94 -40.91 3.48
CA THR A 17 28.69 -40.27 2.99
C THR A 17 28.06 -39.48 4.12
N PHE A 18 27.49 -38.32 3.76
CA PHE A 18 26.79 -37.44 4.67
C PHE A 18 25.27 -37.56 4.48
N ASN A 19 24.51 -37.52 5.56
CA ASN A 19 23.09 -37.32 5.55
C ASN A 19 22.76 -36.24 6.62
N PRO A 20 22.22 -35.07 6.25
CA PRO A 20 21.82 -34.67 4.89
C PRO A 20 22.97 -34.67 3.88
N THR A 21 22.65 -34.90 2.61
CA THR A 21 23.66 -34.92 1.53
C THR A 21 24.18 -33.50 1.25
N ASN A 22 25.33 -33.40 0.63
CA ASN A 22 25.86 -32.10 0.24
C ASN A 22 24.88 -31.35 -0.68
N SER A 23 24.67 -30.07 -0.40
CA SER A 23 23.74 -29.17 -1.09
C SER A 23 22.25 -29.55 -0.94
N ALA A 24 21.89 -30.40 0.02
CA ALA A 24 20.47 -30.64 0.35
C ALA A 24 19.80 -29.35 0.85
N THR A 25 18.55 -29.13 0.46
CA THR A 25 17.68 -28.03 0.92
C THR A 25 16.45 -28.58 1.62
N GLY A 26 15.69 -27.73 2.33
CA GLY A 26 14.46 -28.14 3.00
C GLY A 26 14.69 -29.17 4.13
N VAL A 27 15.87 -29.18 4.75
CA VAL A 27 16.19 -30.10 5.84
C VAL A 27 15.47 -29.67 7.12
N ALA A 28 14.74 -30.59 7.76
CA ALA A 28 14.03 -30.29 9.00
C ALA A 28 14.96 -29.68 10.06
N LYS A 29 14.49 -28.68 10.80
CA LYS A 29 15.33 -27.91 11.74
C LYS A 29 15.88 -28.74 12.90
N ASP A 30 15.17 -29.79 13.29
CA ASP A 30 15.53 -30.72 14.36
C ASP A 30 16.33 -31.95 13.87
N SER A 31 16.78 -31.93 12.61
CA SER A 31 17.47 -33.09 12.00
C SER A 31 18.81 -33.36 12.64
N ASN A 32 19.05 -34.65 12.93
CA ASN A 32 20.39 -35.17 13.19
C ASN A 32 21.17 -35.26 11.87
N ILE A 33 22.49 -35.16 11.99
CA ILE A 33 23.42 -35.37 10.87
C ILE A 33 24.13 -36.72 11.08
N THR A 34 24.22 -37.54 10.04
CA THR A 34 24.98 -38.80 10.11
C THR A 34 26.11 -38.83 9.09
N LEU A 35 27.27 -39.33 9.53
CA LEU A 35 28.43 -39.59 8.72
C LEU A 35 28.59 -41.12 8.68
N THR A 36 28.37 -41.71 7.50
CA THR A 36 28.49 -43.17 7.30
C THR A 36 29.75 -43.50 6.53
N PHE A 37 30.55 -44.35 7.09
CA PHE A 37 31.85 -44.83 6.53
C PHE A 37 31.65 -46.19 5.88
N SER A 38 32.41 -46.46 4.80
CA SER A 38 32.42 -47.74 4.09
C SER A 38 32.86 -48.92 4.97
N GLU A 39 33.62 -48.64 6.04
CA GLU A 39 34.19 -49.60 6.95
C GLU A 39 34.40 -49.00 8.34
N ALA A 40 34.90 -49.84 9.29
CA ALA A 40 35.17 -49.41 10.66
C ALA A 40 36.36 -48.48 10.74
N ILE A 41 36.20 -47.35 11.45
CA ILE A 41 37.21 -46.31 11.64
C ILE A 41 37.73 -46.27 13.08
N ARG A 42 38.99 -45.80 13.24
CA ARG A 42 39.65 -45.45 14.50
C ARG A 42 40.35 -44.10 14.39
N ASN A 43 40.83 -43.56 15.49
CA ASN A 43 41.68 -42.38 15.47
C ASN A 43 43.01 -42.67 14.78
N TYR A 44 43.62 -41.68 14.13
CA TYR A 44 44.91 -41.76 13.44
C TYR A 44 46.09 -42.24 14.37
N ASP A 45 45.94 -42.10 15.70
CA ASP A 45 46.87 -42.59 16.70
C ASP A 45 46.59 -44.04 17.15
N ASN A 46 45.81 -44.79 16.40
CA ASN A 46 45.27 -46.12 16.64
C ASN A 46 44.42 -46.29 17.89
N THR A 47 43.97 -45.19 18.54
CA THR A 47 43.04 -45.27 19.66
C THR A 47 41.59 -45.45 19.18
N VAL A 48 40.76 -46.09 20.01
CA VAL A 48 39.34 -46.34 19.68
C VAL A 48 38.55 -45.06 19.77
N ILE A 49 37.71 -44.79 18.76
CA ILE A 49 36.74 -43.71 18.80
C ILE A 49 35.60 -44.14 19.73
N THR A 50 35.23 -43.26 20.64
CA THR A 50 34.14 -43.42 21.63
C THR A 50 33.23 -42.18 21.63
N ASP A 51 32.05 -42.26 22.26
CA ASP A 51 31.17 -41.12 22.38
C ASP A 51 31.80 -39.93 23.14
N SER A 52 32.83 -40.21 23.97
CA SER A 52 33.50 -39.14 24.71
C SER A 52 34.57 -38.38 23.88
N ASN A 53 35.06 -38.95 22.78
CA ASN A 53 36.09 -38.31 21.95
C ASN A 53 35.67 -38.00 20.51
N VAL A 54 34.58 -38.59 19.99
CA VAL A 54 34.13 -38.44 18.60
C VAL A 54 33.79 -36.98 18.25
N GLY A 55 33.28 -36.20 19.21
CA GLY A 55 32.92 -34.78 18.97
C GLY A 55 34.11 -33.92 18.55
N SER A 56 35.34 -34.26 19.01
CA SER A 56 36.57 -33.53 18.67
C SER A 56 37.02 -33.72 17.21
N LEU A 57 36.48 -34.74 16.52
CA LEU A 57 36.77 -35.04 15.11
C LEU A 57 35.91 -34.25 14.14
N ILE A 58 34.81 -33.66 14.65
CA ILE A 58 33.76 -33.04 13.86
C ILE A 58 33.86 -31.53 13.93
N THR A 59 33.71 -30.89 12.78
CA THR A 59 33.45 -29.45 12.67
C THR A 59 32.00 -29.25 12.24
N LEU A 60 31.22 -28.54 13.06
CA LEU A 60 29.84 -28.14 12.73
C LEU A 60 29.73 -26.63 12.88
N LYS A 61 29.36 -25.94 11.79
CA LYS A 61 29.36 -24.49 11.74
C LYS A 61 28.19 -23.96 10.92
N SER A 62 27.82 -22.70 11.16
CA SER A 62 26.94 -21.98 10.28
C SER A 62 27.66 -21.55 9.00
N THR A 63 26.92 -21.52 7.88
CA THR A 63 27.34 -20.99 6.57
C THR A 63 28.47 -21.76 5.90
N ASN A 64 29.68 -21.80 6.47
CA ASN A 64 30.87 -22.41 5.86
C ASN A 64 31.94 -22.72 6.92
N SER A 65 33.14 -23.13 6.48
CA SER A 65 34.28 -23.47 7.38
C SER A 65 34.73 -22.31 8.28
N SER A 66 34.39 -21.07 7.96
CA SER A 66 34.72 -19.89 8.76
C SER A 66 33.52 -19.38 9.61
N GLY A 67 32.37 -20.02 9.49
CA GLY A 67 31.15 -19.65 10.22
C GLY A 67 31.24 -19.85 11.73
N ALA A 68 30.22 -19.42 12.45
CA ALA A 68 30.12 -19.62 13.90
C ALA A 68 29.96 -21.12 14.22
N ASN A 69 30.53 -21.57 15.34
CA ASN A 69 30.35 -22.93 15.78
C ASN A 69 28.87 -23.18 16.19
N ILE A 70 28.38 -24.34 15.79
CA ILE A 70 27.08 -24.87 16.25
C ILE A 70 27.40 -25.93 17.31
N SER A 71 26.80 -25.80 18.47
CA SER A 71 26.94 -26.76 19.57
C SER A 71 26.20 -28.07 19.26
N PHE A 72 26.81 -29.20 19.55
CA PHE A 72 26.23 -30.52 19.30
C PHE A 72 26.73 -31.57 20.29
N ALA A 73 26.00 -32.66 20.40
CA ALA A 73 26.48 -33.94 20.95
C ALA A 73 26.77 -34.90 19.79
N ALA A 74 27.78 -35.75 19.94
CA ALA A 74 28.05 -36.76 18.93
C ALA A 74 28.22 -38.15 19.57
N SER A 75 27.83 -39.18 18.82
CA SER A 75 27.98 -40.57 19.20
C SER A 75 28.47 -41.40 18.01
N ILE A 76 29.11 -42.55 18.30
CA ILE A 76 29.56 -43.52 17.28
C ILE A 76 28.94 -44.89 17.55
N ASN A 77 28.45 -45.54 16.51
CA ASN A 77 27.86 -46.88 16.64
C ASN A 77 28.90 -47.93 17.09
N THR A 78 28.42 -49.08 17.55
CA THR A 78 29.31 -50.18 18.02
C THR A 78 30.24 -50.71 16.92
N ALA A 79 29.76 -50.73 15.66
CA ALA A 79 30.55 -51.17 14.50
C ALA A 79 31.61 -50.15 14.06
N LYS A 80 31.62 -48.94 14.64
CA LYS A 80 32.51 -47.81 14.26
C LYS A 80 32.39 -47.37 12.80
N THR A 81 31.18 -47.50 12.24
CA THR A 81 30.89 -47.16 10.85
C THR A 81 29.94 -45.98 10.70
N VAL A 82 29.28 -45.50 11.77
CA VAL A 82 28.34 -44.38 11.72
C VAL A 82 28.56 -43.46 12.90
N ILE A 83 28.84 -42.19 12.60
CA ILE A 83 28.82 -41.11 13.58
C ILE A 83 27.45 -40.40 13.44
N THR A 84 26.74 -40.21 14.56
CA THR A 84 25.55 -39.40 14.65
C THR A 84 25.86 -38.10 15.40
N ILE A 85 25.52 -36.97 14.81
CA ILE A 85 25.67 -35.61 15.34
C ILE A 85 24.29 -35.08 15.62
N ASN A 86 24.04 -34.71 16.88
CA ASN A 86 22.79 -34.14 17.34
C ASN A 86 23.03 -32.67 17.76
N PRO A 87 22.63 -31.70 16.99
CA PRO A 87 22.67 -30.27 17.38
C PRO A 87 21.94 -30.05 18.70
N THR A 88 22.48 -29.20 19.57
CA THR A 88 21.88 -28.94 20.90
C THR A 88 20.63 -28.02 20.83
N SER A 89 20.43 -27.40 19.70
CA SER A 89 19.26 -26.56 19.38
C SER A 89 18.91 -26.74 17.93
N ASP A 90 17.63 -26.55 17.60
CA ASP A 90 17.15 -26.56 16.23
C ASP A 90 17.89 -25.52 15.38
N PHE A 91 18.06 -25.80 14.11
CA PHE A 91 18.56 -24.84 13.14
C PHE A 91 17.56 -23.68 12.94
N SER A 92 18.07 -22.50 12.62
CA SER A 92 17.22 -21.40 12.21
C SER A 92 16.61 -21.64 10.83
N SER A 93 15.51 -20.91 10.51
CA SER A 93 14.94 -20.88 9.17
C SER A 93 16.03 -20.58 8.14
N GLU A 94 16.05 -21.33 7.03
CA GLU A 94 17.02 -21.19 5.92
C GLU A 94 18.50 -21.18 6.33
N GLN A 95 18.82 -21.65 7.52
CA GLN A 95 20.20 -21.70 7.97
C GLN A 95 21.01 -22.65 7.10
N VAL A 96 22.12 -22.16 6.57
CA VAL A 96 23.12 -23.01 5.92
C VAL A 96 24.01 -23.63 6.99
N ILE A 97 24.15 -24.94 6.97
CA ILE A 97 24.97 -25.73 7.91
C ILE A 97 26.16 -26.34 7.15
N TYR A 98 27.32 -26.17 7.72
CA TYR A 98 28.57 -26.80 7.27
C TYR A 98 29.01 -27.88 8.26
N VAL A 99 29.16 -29.09 7.78
CA VAL A 99 29.69 -30.22 8.55
C VAL A 99 30.94 -30.77 7.89
N ALA A 100 31.96 -31.06 8.68
CA ALA A 100 33.22 -31.60 8.16
C ALA A 100 33.91 -32.57 9.15
N ILE A 101 34.66 -33.48 8.59
CA ILE A 101 35.61 -34.34 9.30
C ILE A 101 36.97 -34.26 8.61
N GLY A 102 38.04 -34.15 9.39
CA GLY A 102 39.41 -34.09 8.89
C GLY A 102 39.99 -35.47 8.56
N SER A 103 41.23 -35.47 8.10
CA SER A 103 42.04 -36.69 7.91
C SER A 103 42.64 -37.22 9.24
N THR A 104 41.84 -37.13 10.33
CA THR A 104 42.24 -37.53 11.70
C THR A 104 41.72 -38.91 12.09
N VAL A 105 41.13 -39.63 11.15
CA VAL A 105 40.63 -40.99 11.29
C VAL A 105 41.19 -41.87 10.18
N GLU A 106 41.31 -43.15 10.47
CA GLU A 106 41.82 -44.17 9.56
C GLU A 106 41.04 -45.49 9.74
N ASP A 107 41.23 -46.45 8.83
CA ASP A 107 40.73 -47.81 9.00
C ASP A 107 41.60 -48.62 9.99
N LEU A 108 41.34 -49.93 10.08
CA LEU A 108 42.11 -50.83 10.93
C LEU A 108 43.44 -51.21 10.34
N TYR A 109 43.80 -50.76 9.11
CA TYR A 109 45.04 -51.09 8.37
C TYR A 109 45.92 -49.84 8.10
N ASP A 110 45.71 -48.73 8.85
CA ASP A 110 46.46 -47.47 8.77
C ASP A 110 46.18 -46.69 7.45
N ASN A 111 45.06 -46.92 6.74
CA ASN A 111 44.68 -46.10 5.58
C ASN A 111 43.86 -44.92 6.05
N ALA A 112 44.40 -43.70 5.94
CA ALA A 112 43.77 -42.47 6.42
C ALA A 112 42.62 -42.02 5.56
N LEU A 113 41.51 -41.57 6.20
CA LEU A 113 40.39 -40.90 5.55
C LEU A 113 40.86 -39.62 4.84
N THR A 114 40.39 -39.37 3.62
CA THR A 114 40.51 -38.06 3.01
C THR A 114 39.52 -37.07 3.66
N ALA A 115 40.03 -35.94 4.13
CA ALA A 115 39.17 -34.90 4.71
C ALA A 115 37.99 -34.58 3.82
N SER A 116 36.78 -34.48 4.40
CA SER A 116 35.54 -34.32 3.65
C SER A 116 34.59 -33.41 4.38
N SER A 117 33.72 -32.75 3.61
CA SER A 117 32.70 -31.85 4.14
C SER A 117 31.45 -31.85 3.29
N ALA A 118 30.37 -31.43 3.90
CA ALA A 118 29.07 -31.16 3.24
C ALA A 118 28.45 -29.87 3.76
N THR A 119 27.65 -29.25 2.94
CA THR A 119 26.74 -28.16 3.34
C THR A 119 25.31 -28.55 3.02
N PHE A 120 24.38 -28.11 3.83
CA PHE A 120 22.96 -28.25 3.56
C PHE A 120 22.20 -27.03 4.14
N THR A 121 20.96 -26.81 3.71
CA THR A 121 20.13 -25.69 4.15
C THR A 121 18.90 -26.22 4.86
N ALA A 122 18.62 -25.68 6.05
CA ALA A 122 17.42 -25.98 6.81
C ALA A 122 16.18 -25.43 6.06
N ILE A 123 15.04 -26.05 6.33
CA ILE A 123 13.76 -25.61 5.78
C ILE A 123 13.44 -24.18 6.23
N ASP A 124 12.82 -23.41 5.37
CA ASP A 124 12.18 -22.16 5.73
C ASP A 124 10.93 -22.41 6.59
N THR A 125 10.78 -21.63 7.64
CA THR A 125 9.63 -21.68 8.57
C THR A 125 9.11 -20.28 8.91
N ILE A 126 9.45 -19.29 8.10
CA ILE A 126 9.04 -17.90 8.30
C ILE A 126 8.02 -17.56 7.24
N SER A 127 6.81 -17.22 7.68
CA SER A 127 5.75 -16.79 6.79
C SER A 127 6.08 -15.47 6.10
N PRO A 128 5.67 -15.27 4.85
CA PRO A 128 5.78 -13.99 4.19
C PRO A 128 5.02 -12.90 4.95
N THR A 129 5.60 -11.72 5.01
CA THR A 129 4.95 -10.51 5.54
C THR A 129 4.46 -9.65 4.41
N LEU A 130 3.38 -8.89 4.65
CA LEU A 130 2.79 -7.99 3.66
C LEU A 130 2.70 -6.56 4.16
N THR A 131 2.69 -5.62 3.24
CA THR A 131 2.43 -4.19 3.46
C THR A 131 1.49 -3.68 2.39
N PHE A 132 0.64 -2.71 2.74
CA PHE A 132 -0.25 -2.02 1.82
C PHE A 132 0.29 -0.63 1.48
N ASP A 133 -0.02 -0.18 0.25
CA ASP A 133 0.08 1.20 -0.18
C ASP A 133 -1.19 1.51 -0.99
N PRO A 134 -2.07 2.44 -0.54
CA PRO A 134 -1.97 3.32 0.63
C PRO A 134 -1.82 2.56 1.95
N VAL A 135 -1.26 3.23 2.98
CA VAL A 135 -1.15 2.66 4.32
C VAL A 135 -2.48 2.78 5.08
N ASP A 136 -2.63 1.99 6.15
CA ASP A 136 -3.84 2.05 6.97
C ASP A 136 -4.06 3.46 7.54
N LEU A 137 -5.33 3.93 7.44
CA LEU A 137 -5.77 5.26 7.83
C LEU A 137 -5.12 6.43 7.07
N GLU A 138 -4.51 6.18 5.92
CA GLU A 138 -4.00 7.26 5.06
C GLU A 138 -5.14 8.16 4.59
N ASN A 139 -4.92 9.48 4.65
CA ASN A 139 -5.86 10.51 4.25
C ASN A 139 -5.09 11.84 4.00
N PRO A 140 -5.23 12.49 2.84
CA PRO A 140 -6.00 12.06 1.67
C PRO A 140 -5.21 11.14 0.71
N VAL A 141 -5.91 10.23 0.04
CA VAL A 141 -5.37 9.40 -1.04
C VAL A 141 -5.98 9.85 -2.36
N PRO A 142 -5.24 10.15 -3.42
CA PRO A 142 -5.80 10.56 -4.70
C PRO A 142 -6.87 9.60 -5.21
N VAL A 143 -7.99 10.12 -5.70
CA VAL A 143 -9.15 9.31 -6.14
C VAL A 143 -8.84 8.33 -7.27
N SER A 144 -7.77 8.55 -8.02
CA SER A 144 -7.33 7.74 -9.16
C SER A 144 -6.23 6.75 -8.84
N ASP A 145 -5.79 6.66 -7.59
CA ASP A 145 -4.64 5.82 -7.24
C ASP A 145 -5.00 4.35 -7.22
N ASN A 146 -4.01 3.55 -7.61
CA ASN A 146 -4.05 2.11 -7.44
C ASN A 146 -3.65 1.74 -6.01
N ILE A 147 -4.08 0.57 -5.58
CA ILE A 147 -3.66 0.00 -4.30
C ILE A 147 -2.63 -1.09 -4.57
N THR A 148 -1.57 -1.17 -3.76
CA THR A 148 -0.61 -2.27 -3.87
C THR A 148 -0.50 -3.05 -2.56
N ILE A 149 -0.30 -4.36 -2.68
CA ILE A 149 0.07 -5.26 -1.58
C ILE A 149 1.45 -5.81 -1.92
N THR A 150 2.44 -5.48 -1.08
CA THR A 150 3.83 -5.90 -1.29
C THR A 150 4.22 -6.95 -0.25
N PHE A 151 4.76 -8.08 -0.71
CA PHE A 151 5.30 -9.16 0.10
C PHE A 151 6.83 -9.07 0.17
N ASN A 152 7.42 -9.44 1.32
CA ASN A 152 8.88 -9.48 1.49
C ASN A 152 9.53 -10.57 0.62
N GLU A 153 8.77 -11.59 0.23
CA GLU A 153 9.22 -12.73 -0.59
C GLU A 153 8.14 -13.16 -1.59
N ALA A 154 8.49 -14.11 -2.48
CA ALA A 154 7.56 -14.61 -3.48
C ALA A 154 6.44 -15.45 -2.84
N VAL A 155 5.20 -15.26 -3.30
CA VAL A 155 4.03 -15.99 -2.80
C VAL A 155 3.34 -16.79 -3.90
N ARG A 156 2.67 -17.86 -3.49
CA ARG A 156 1.82 -18.73 -4.32
C ARG A 156 0.49 -19.00 -3.60
N ASN A 157 -0.46 -19.62 -4.27
CA ASN A 157 -1.69 -20.08 -3.62
C ASN A 157 -1.39 -21.25 -2.66
N THR A 158 -2.16 -21.38 -1.58
CA THR A 158 -2.05 -22.47 -0.58
C THR A 158 -2.34 -23.87 -1.12
N ASN A 159 -2.55 -24.04 -2.39
CA ASN A 159 -2.65 -25.33 -3.09
C ASN A 159 -1.48 -25.55 -4.05
N ASP A 160 -0.36 -24.92 -3.82
CA ASP A 160 0.88 -24.93 -4.64
C ASP A 160 0.71 -24.37 -6.05
N SER A 161 -0.47 -23.90 -6.45
CA SER A 161 -0.65 -23.33 -7.78
C SER A 161 -0.05 -21.93 -7.87
N ALA A 162 0.53 -21.61 -9.02
CA ALA A 162 1.10 -20.28 -9.26
C ALA A 162 0.04 -19.18 -9.15
N LEU A 163 0.36 -18.08 -8.47
CA LEU A 163 -0.43 -16.86 -8.48
C LEU A 163 -0.29 -16.19 -9.85
N THR A 164 -1.41 -15.82 -10.45
CA THR A 164 -1.50 -15.22 -11.79
C THR A 164 -2.51 -14.08 -11.80
N SER A 165 -2.41 -13.18 -12.77
CA SER A 165 -3.42 -12.10 -12.92
C SER A 165 -4.83 -12.61 -13.21
N SER A 166 -5.02 -13.89 -13.52
CA SER A 166 -6.35 -14.48 -13.74
C SER A 166 -6.98 -15.09 -12.49
N ASN A 167 -6.23 -15.22 -11.39
CA ASN A 167 -6.73 -15.81 -10.15
C ASN A 167 -6.54 -14.91 -8.91
N VAL A 168 -5.82 -13.80 -9.04
CA VAL A 168 -5.52 -12.89 -7.92
C VAL A 168 -6.74 -12.09 -7.45
N ASP A 169 -7.65 -11.71 -8.36
CA ASP A 169 -8.86 -10.92 -8.02
C ASP A 169 -9.69 -11.61 -6.92
N GLY A 170 -9.86 -12.93 -7.03
CA GLY A 170 -10.65 -13.72 -6.07
C GLY A 170 -10.06 -13.80 -4.64
N LEU A 171 -8.85 -13.28 -4.42
CA LEU A 171 -8.17 -13.25 -3.12
C LEU A 171 -8.35 -11.93 -2.39
N ILE A 172 -8.82 -10.90 -3.10
CA ILE A 172 -8.89 -9.51 -2.64
C ILE A 172 -10.35 -9.18 -2.33
N THR A 173 -10.56 -8.47 -1.24
CA THR A 173 -11.81 -7.78 -0.93
C THR A 173 -11.56 -6.29 -1.05
N LEU A 174 -12.34 -5.60 -1.90
CA LEU A 174 -12.32 -4.14 -2.03
C LEU A 174 -13.75 -3.63 -1.90
N LYS A 175 -14.00 -2.78 -0.90
CA LYS A 175 -15.35 -2.30 -0.56
C LYS A 175 -15.35 -0.82 -0.19
N ASP A 176 -16.53 -0.20 -0.29
CA ASP A 176 -16.76 1.08 0.33
C ASP A 176 -16.95 0.93 1.86
N SER A 177 -16.60 1.93 2.61
CA SER A 177 -16.80 2.09 4.06
C SER A 177 -16.03 1.08 4.93
N ASP A 178 -16.43 -0.21 4.95
CA ASP A 178 -15.90 -1.23 5.83
C ASP A 178 -16.10 -2.65 5.24
N GLU A 179 -15.80 -3.68 6.01
CA GLU A 179 -15.94 -5.10 5.60
C GLU A 179 -17.37 -5.48 5.14
N ASN A 180 -18.39 -4.73 5.56
CA ASN A 180 -19.80 -4.94 5.21
C ASN A 180 -20.29 -3.99 4.10
N GLY A 181 -19.42 -3.12 3.61
CA GLY A 181 -19.70 -2.16 2.56
C GLY A 181 -20.05 -2.80 1.21
N THR A 182 -20.37 -1.96 0.25
CA THR A 182 -20.65 -2.40 -1.13
C THR A 182 -19.35 -2.75 -1.84
N ASP A 183 -19.35 -3.81 -2.64
CA ASP A 183 -18.18 -4.19 -3.43
C ASP A 183 -17.84 -3.09 -4.46
N ILE A 184 -16.55 -2.80 -4.59
CA ILE A 184 -15.99 -1.92 -5.61
C ILE A 184 -15.35 -2.82 -6.67
N ASP A 185 -15.76 -2.66 -7.92
CA ASP A 185 -15.21 -3.42 -9.05
C ASP A 185 -13.75 -2.99 -9.32
N PHE A 186 -12.89 -3.98 -9.56
CA PHE A 186 -11.47 -3.77 -9.81
C PHE A 186 -10.88 -4.88 -10.68
N ASN A 187 -9.67 -4.64 -11.18
CA ASN A 187 -8.81 -5.65 -11.80
C ASN A 187 -7.47 -5.68 -11.06
N ALA A 188 -7.06 -6.85 -10.58
CA ALA A 188 -5.77 -7.02 -9.92
C ALA A 188 -4.77 -7.78 -10.78
N THR A 189 -3.50 -7.46 -10.60
CA THR A 189 -2.38 -8.13 -11.27
C THR A 189 -1.30 -8.49 -10.27
N ILE A 190 -0.54 -9.54 -10.57
CA ILE A 190 0.66 -9.92 -9.80
C ILE A 190 1.89 -9.75 -10.69
N ASP A 191 2.96 -9.21 -10.16
CA ASP A 191 4.22 -9.03 -10.86
C ASP A 191 4.91 -10.37 -11.21
N SER A 192 5.98 -10.33 -12.00
CA SER A 192 6.73 -11.52 -12.40
C SER A 192 7.42 -12.22 -11.22
N ASP A 193 7.85 -11.48 -10.22
CA ASP A 193 8.57 -11.96 -9.04
C ASP A 193 7.64 -12.50 -7.95
N LYS A 194 6.31 -12.41 -8.18
CA LYS A 194 5.27 -12.85 -7.25
C LYS A 194 5.31 -12.15 -5.88
N LYS A 195 5.71 -10.88 -5.90
CA LYS A 195 5.88 -10.07 -4.68
C LYS A 195 4.95 -8.88 -4.58
N ILE A 196 4.38 -8.41 -5.69
CA ILE A 196 3.54 -7.20 -5.70
C ILE A 196 2.22 -7.48 -6.40
N ILE A 197 1.13 -7.40 -5.64
CA ILE A 197 -0.22 -7.34 -6.20
C ILE A 197 -0.55 -5.86 -6.41
N THR A 198 -0.97 -5.50 -7.62
CA THR A 198 -1.52 -4.18 -7.94
C THR A 198 -3.01 -4.32 -8.19
N ILE A 199 -3.81 -3.59 -7.44
CA ILE A 199 -5.28 -3.53 -7.52
C ILE A 199 -5.64 -2.22 -8.20
N ASN A 200 -6.28 -2.29 -9.35
CA ASN A 200 -6.71 -1.13 -10.13
C ASN A 200 -8.23 -1.06 -10.11
N PRO A 201 -8.86 -0.13 -9.39
CA PRO A 201 -10.30 0.06 -9.40
C PRO A 201 -10.80 0.40 -10.82
N ASP A 202 -11.95 -0.12 -11.23
CA ASP A 202 -12.52 0.11 -12.56
C ASP A 202 -12.97 1.57 -12.78
N SER A 203 -13.17 2.31 -11.69
CA SER A 203 -13.50 3.73 -11.67
C SER A 203 -12.77 4.42 -10.53
N ASN A 204 -12.53 5.73 -10.67
CA ASN A 204 -12.01 6.54 -9.58
C ASN A 204 -12.92 6.44 -8.35
N PHE A 205 -12.35 6.49 -7.17
CA PHE A 205 -13.10 6.62 -5.92
C PHE A 205 -13.91 7.92 -5.91
N SER A 206 -15.01 7.92 -5.17
CA SER A 206 -15.77 9.15 -4.93
C SER A 206 -14.99 10.09 -3.99
N SER A 207 -15.31 11.39 -4.07
CA SER A 207 -14.79 12.39 -3.14
C SER A 207 -15.00 11.94 -1.69
N GLU A 208 -13.95 11.99 -0.86
CA GLU A 208 -13.96 11.65 0.57
C GLU A 208 -14.48 10.24 0.89
N GLN A 209 -14.48 9.34 -0.10
CA GLN A 209 -14.93 7.96 0.11
C GLN A 209 -13.95 7.22 1.03
N THR A 210 -14.49 6.54 2.04
CA THR A 210 -13.72 5.55 2.81
C THR A 210 -13.65 4.24 2.02
N ILE A 211 -12.47 3.68 1.88
CA ILE A 211 -12.22 2.42 1.17
C ILE A 211 -11.66 1.39 2.15
N TYR A 212 -12.21 0.19 2.10
CA TYR A 212 -11.74 -1.00 2.79
C TYR A 212 -11.10 -1.96 1.80
N VAL A 213 -9.88 -2.42 2.08
CA VAL A 213 -9.21 -3.45 1.30
C VAL A 213 -8.66 -4.53 2.21
N ALA A 214 -8.83 -5.79 1.83
CA ALA A 214 -8.36 -6.93 2.60
C ALA A 214 -7.87 -8.08 1.71
N ILE A 215 -6.95 -8.88 2.26
CA ILE A 215 -6.51 -10.17 1.73
C ILE A 215 -6.55 -11.21 2.84
N GLY A 216 -7.10 -12.38 2.56
CA GLY A 216 -7.14 -13.51 3.51
C GLY A 216 -5.79 -14.23 3.61
N ALA A 217 -5.70 -15.18 4.55
CA ALA A 217 -4.56 -16.09 4.69
C ALA A 217 -4.60 -17.19 3.59
N THR A 218 -4.62 -16.79 2.33
CA THR A 218 -4.83 -17.64 1.15
C THR A 218 -3.59 -17.83 0.29
N LEU A 219 -2.50 -17.20 0.66
CA LEU A 219 -1.20 -17.29 0.01
C LEU A 219 -0.15 -17.85 0.97
N GLU A 220 0.90 -18.44 0.42
CA GLU A 220 2.03 -19.00 1.14
C GLU A 220 3.33 -18.82 0.33
N ASP A 221 4.48 -19.07 0.96
CA ASP A 221 5.78 -19.18 0.29
C ASP A 221 5.99 -20.58 -0.35
N ASP A 222 7.18 -20.82 -0.90
CA ASP A 222 7.56 -22.11 -1.49
C ASP A 222 7.77 -23.22 -0.45
N SER A 223 7.74 -22.89 0.84
CA SER A 223 7.92 -23.82 1.96
C SER A 223 6.65 -24.07 2.76
N ASP A 224 5.47 -23.73 2.21
CA ASP A 224 4.13 -23.91 2.81
C ASP A 224 3.87 -23.02 4.05
N ASN A 225 4.62 -21.92 4.22
CA ASN A 225 4.34 -20.97 5.29
C ASN A 225 3.32 -19.94 4.81
N ALA A 226 2.09 -20.06 5.31
CA ALA A 226 0.99 -19.18 4.91
C ALA A 226 1.17 -17.74 5.47
N ILE A 227 0.77 -16.73 4.68
CA ILE A 227 0.65 -15.34 5.15
C ILE A 227 -0.37 -15.23 6.27
N SER A 228 -0.24 -14.21 7.09
CA SER A 228 -1.37 -13.74 7.91
C SER A 228 -2.31 -12.91 7.05
N ALA A 229 -3.63 -12.98 7.31
CA ALA A 229 -4.59 -12.06 6.71
C ALA A 229 -4.21 -10.61 7.04
N GLY A 230 -4.46 -9.71 6.10
CA GLY A 230 -4.22 -8.28 6.26
C GLY A 230 -5.39 -7.46 5.74
N GLU A 231 -5.65 -6.34 6.38
CA GLU A 231 -6.67 -5.38 5.99
C GLU A 231 -6.25 -3.97 6.35
N ILE A 232 -6.75 -3.00 5.61
CA ILE A 232 -6.60 -1.58 5.87
C ILE A 232 -7.88 -0.82 5.50
N THR A 233 -7.98 0.40 5.98
CA THR A 233 -8.90 1.42 5.47
C THR A 233 -8.15 2.69 5.14
N PHE A 234 -8.59 3.42 4.13
CA PHE A 234 -8.08 4.75 3.80
C PHE A 234 -9.21 5.64 3.29
N VAL A 235 -8.95 6.95 3.18
CA VAL A 235 -9.95 7.91 2.70
C VAL A 235 -9.45 8.57 1.44
N ALA A 236 -10.26 8.52 0.37
CA ALA A 236 -9.99 9.20 -0.88
C ALA A 236 -10.00 10.72 -0.68
N ALA A 237 -9.19 11.42 -1.46
CA ALA A 237 -9.14 12.87 -1.43
C ALA A 237 -10.49 13.48 -1.79
N ASP A 238 -10.77 14.65 -1.25
CA ASP A 238 -11.83 15.49 -1.76
C ASP A 238 -11.51 15.90 -3.21
N SER A 239 -12.44 15.67 -4.10
CA SER A 239 -12.35 15.99 -5.53
C SER A 239 -13.58 16.76 -6.04
N THR A 240 -14.36 17.31 -5.12
CA THR A 240 -15.60 18.00 -5.40
C THR A 240 -15.43 19.50 -5.19
N ALA A 241 -15.60 20.29 -6.24
CA ALA A 241 -15.56 21.75 -6.11
C ALA A 241 -16.78 22.28 -5.36
N PRO A 242 -16.65 23.41 -4.64
CA PRO A 242 -17.76 24.08 -3.96
C PRO A 242 -18.92 24.40 -4.90
N ASN A 243 -20.14 24.08 -4.47
CA ASN A 243 -21.36 24.54 -5.14
C ASN A 243 -21.74 25.94 -4.63
N LEU A 244 -22.30 26.75 -5.53
CA LEU A 244 -22.69 28.09 -5.18
C LEU A 244 -24.13 28.40 -5.58
N ASP A 245 -24.82 29.23 -4.75
CA ASP A 245 -26.14 29.74 -4.99
C ASP A 245 -26.17 31.26 -4.88
N PHE A 246 -26.82 31.89 -5.85
CA PHE A 246 -27.07 33.34 -5.83
C PHE A 246 -28.43 33.69 -5.22
N THR A 247 -28.46 34.77 -4.45
CA THR A 247 -29.71 35.45 -4.08
C THR A 247 -29.58 36.93 -4.41
N PRO A 248 -30.42 37.49 -5.27
CA PRO A 248 -31.56 36.88 -5.96
C PRO A 248 -31.17 35.75 -6.90
N ALA A 249 -32.09 34.83 -7.18
CA ALA A 249 -31.85 33.74 -8.12
C ALA A 249 -31.84 34.23 -9.58
N ASN A 250 -31.33 33.40 -10.48
CA ASN A 250 -31.30 33.75 -11.90
C ASN A 250 -32.71 33.96 -12.46
N SER A 251 -32.91 35.09 -13.17
CA SER A 251 -34.15 35.54 -13.77
C SER A 251 -35.23 35.98 -12.78
N ASP A 252 -34.91 36.17 -11.50
CA ASP A 252 -35.85 36.78 -10.54
C ASP A 252 -36.23 38.18 -10.98
N THR A 253 -37.45 38.58 -10.67
CA THR A 253 -38.01 39.89 -10.99
C THR A 253 -38.66 40.54 -9.78
N GLY A 254 -38.79 41.86 -9.82
CA GLY A 254 -39.43 42.62 -8.73
C GLY A 254 -38.54 42.68 -7.47
N ILE A 255 -37.22 42.54 -7.61
CA ILE A 255 -36.27 42.66 -6.52
C ILE A 255 -36.21 44.10 -6.03
N ALA A 256 -36.27 44.30 -4.72
CA ALA A 256 -36.20 45.66 -4.15
C ALA A 256 -34.96 46.40 -4.65
N ILE A 257 -35.13 47.69 -5.02
CA ILE A 257 -34.04 48.47 -5.63
C ILE A 257 -32.82 48.68 -4.72
N ASN A 258 -33.00 48.52 -3.42
CA ASN A 258 -31.96 48.61 -2.39
C ASN A 258 -31.50 47.25 -1.84
N SER A 259 -31.73 46.16 -2.55
CA SER A 259 -31.33 44.83 -2.12
C SER A 259 -29.85 44.59 -2.29
N ASP A 260 -29.24 43.96 -1.28
CA ASP A 260 -27.96 43.31 -1.41
C ASP A 260 -28.11 42.03 -2.23
N ILE A 261 -26.99 41.57 -2.79
CA ILE A 261 -26.85 40.29 -3.49
C ILE A 261 -25.97 39.38 -2.65
N THR A 262 -26.29 38.10 -2.57
CA THR A 262 -25.43 37.15 -1.88
C THR A 262 -25.02 35.99 -2.79
N ILE A 263 -23.84 35.45 -2.55
CA ILE A 263 -23.35 34.19 -3.12
C ILE A 263 -23.03 33.29 -1.93
N ALA A 264 -23.80 32.22 -1.77
CA ALA A 264 -23.62 31.24 -0.72
C ALA A 264 -22.89 30.00 -1.28
N PHE A 265 -21.94 29.45 -0.54
CA PHE A 265 -21.21 28.23 -0.88
C PHE A 265 -21.58 27.15 0.13
N ASP A 266 -21.61 25.89 -0.31
CA ASP A 266 -21.89 24.74 0.56
C ASP A 266 -20.70 24.35 1.45
N GLU A 267 -19.49 24.86 1.12
CA GLU A 267 -18.28 24.64 1.88
C GLU A 267 -17.41 25.91 2.01
N VAL A 268 -16.32 25.79 2.77
CA VAL A 268 -15.37 26.89 3.01
C VAL A 268 -14.55 27.15 1.75
N ILE A 269 -14.48 28.42 1.31
CA ILE A 269 -13.71 28.82 0.13
C ILE A 269 -12.49 29.69 0.47
N ARG A 270 -11.47 29.60 -0.40
CA ARG A 270 -10.27 30.43 -0.42
C ARG A 270 -9.95 30.90 -1.85
N ASN A 271 -8.96 31.78 -2.01
CA ASN A 271 -8.46 32.09 -3.35
C ASN A 271 -7.67 30.91 -3.93
N THR A 272 -7.61 30.79 -5.26
CA THR A 272 -6.85 29.76 -5.99
C THR A 272 -5.32 29.87 -5.86
N ASP A 273 -4.79 30.75 -5.01
CA ASP A 273 -3.40 30.85 -4.60
C ASP A 273 -3.20 30.49 -3.12
N ASP A 274 -4.16 29.73 -2.54
CA ASP A 274 -4.23 29.36 -1.13
C ASP A 274 -4.42 30.50 -0.14
N SER A 275 -4.46 31.74 -0.59
CA SER A 275 -4.64 32.88 0.31
C SER A 275 -6.08 32.97 0.81
N ALA A 276 -6.24 33.40 2.06
CA ALA A 276 -7.56 33.55 2.66
C ALA A 276 -8.36 34.67 1.98
N LEU A 277 -9.66 34.46 1.78
CA LEU A 277 -10.61 35.51 1.39
C LEU A 277 -10.78 36.50 2.54
N THR A 278 -10.77 37.79 2.19
CA THR A 278 -10.93 38.92 3.10
C THR A 278 -11.81 39.98 2.44
N ASP A 279 -12.38 40.88 3.23
CA ASP A 279 -13.16 42.04 2.69
C ASP A 279 -12.33 42.93 1.77
N SER A 280 -10.98 42.88 1.88
CA SER A 280 -10.09 43.69 1.03
C SER A 280 -9.78 43.06 -0.33
N ASN A 281 -10.07 41.77 -0.56
CA ASN A 281 -9.77 41.08 -1.82
C ASN A 281 -11.00 40.52 -2.53
N VAL A 282 -12.14 40.36 -1.84
CA VAL A 282 -13.33 39.70 -2.38
C VAL A 282 -13.98 40.52 -3.52
N ASP A 283 -13.89 41.85 -3.51
CA ASP A 283 -14.44 42.71 -4.58
C ASP A 283 -13.87 42.35 -5.96
N SER A 284 -12.57 42.00 -6.00
CA SER A 284 -11.88 41.68 -7.25
C SER A 284 -12.37 40.39 -7.91
N LEU A 285 -13.08 39.54 -7.20
CA LEU A 285 -13.64 38.27 -7.68
C LEU A 285 -15.01 38.44 -8.34
N ILE A 286 -15.68 39.60 -8.10
CA ILE A 286 -17.08 39.83 -8.46
C ILE A 286 -17.16 40.80 -9.65
N THR A 287 -18.06 40.49 -10.56
CA THR A 287 -18.47 41.39 -11.64
C THR A 287 -19.92 41.77 -11.44
N LEU A 288 -20.21 43.06 -11.27
CA LEU A 288 -21.57 43.59 -11.17
C LEU A 288 -21.80 44.64 -12.25
N LYS A 289 -22.78 44.40 -13.13
CA LYS A 289 -23.02 45.23 -14.32
C LYS A 289 -24.51 45.41 -14.61
N THR A 290 -24.80 46.44 -15.42
CA THR A 290 -26.12 46.59 -15.99
C THR A 290 -26.36 45.59 -17.11
N THR A 291 -27.55 45.04 -17.24
CA THR A 291 -28.06 44.27 -18.39
C THR A 291 -27.36 42.93 -18.60
N ASN A 292 -26.04 42.89 -18.84
CA ASN A 292 -25.27 41.67 -19.17
C ASN A 292 -23.75 41.92 -18.95
N SER A 293 -22.92 40.93 -19.29
CA SER A 293 -21.47 40.99 -19.14
C SER A 293 -20.77 42.16 -19.85
N SER A 294 -21.44 42.76 -20.86
CA SER A 294 -20.95 43.94 -21.60
C SER A 294 -21.58 45.26 -21.12
N GLY A 295 -22.44 45.22 -20.12
CA GLY A 295 -23.08 46.38 -19.53
C GLY A 295 -22.12 47.30 -18.79
N ALA A 296 -22.63 48.47 -18.39
CA ALA A 296 -21.83 49.37 -17.55
C ALA A 296 -21.65 48.81 -16.16
N ASP A 297 -20.47 49.07 -15.56
CA ASP A 297 -20.16 48.65 -14.20
C ASP A 297 -21.09 49.33 -13.19
N ILE A 298 -21.55 48.57 -12.20
CA ILE A 298 -22.23 49.04 -11.01
C ILE A 298 -21.24 48.99 -9.86
N ALA A 299 -20.99 50.13 -9.23
CA ALA A 299 -20.10 50.18 -8.07
C ALA A 299 -20.75 49.49 -6.86
N PHE A 300 -19.97 48.71 -6.15
CA PHE A 300 -20.38 47.93 -4.97
C PHE A 300 -19.24 47.81 -3.97
N ASP A 301 -19.55 47.32 -2.77
CA ASP A 301 -18.64 46.86 -1.74
C ASP A 301 -19.04 45.44 -1.35
N ALA A 302 -18.11 44.49 -1.34
CA ALA A 302 -18.39 43.12 -0.99
C ALA A 302 -17.67 42.70 0.28
N VAL A 303 -18.31 41.88 1.07
CA VAL A 303 -17.72 41.30 2.29
C VAL A 303 -17.87 39.78 2.31
N ILE A 304 -16.89 39.11 2.89
CA ILE A 304 -16.94 37.66 3.13
C ILE A 304 -17.19 37.39 4.61
N ASP A 305 -18.10 36.52 4.93
CA ASP A 305 -18.41 36.17 6.31
C ASP A 305 -17.23 35.45 7.03
N ASN A 306 -17.31 35.28 8.34
CA ASN A 306 -16.27 34.63 9.12
C ASN A 306 -16.14 33.13 8.81
N SER A 307 -17.20 32.47 8.36
CA SER A 307 -17.18 31.06 7.97
C SER A 307 -16.59 30.82 6.58
N LYS A 308 -16.34 31.90 5.80
CA LYS A 308 -15.86 31.84 4.43
C LYS A 308 -16.80 31.06 3.48
N GLN A 309 -18.10 31.16 3.73
CA GLN A 309 -19.14 30.48 2.95
C GLN A 309 -20.18 31.45 2.37
N LEU A 310 -20.14 32.74 2.70
CA LEU A 310 -21.13 33.73 2.23
C LEU A 310 -20.46 35.04 1.83
N ILE A 311 -20.56 35.37 0.55
CA ILE A 311 -20.19 36.69 0.03
C ILE A 311 -21.48 37.55 0.00
N THR A 312 -21.46 38.74 0.61
CA THR A 312 -22.49 39.73 0.52
C THR A 312 -22.00 40.90 -0.30
N ILE A 313 -22.73 41.27 -1.36
CA ILE A 313 -22.40 42.32 -2.31
C ILE A 313 -23.43 43.44 -2.12
N ALA A 314 -22.99 44.59 -1.61
CA ALA A 314 -23.82 45.78 -1.38
C ALA A 314 -23.59 46.80 -2.49
N PRO A 315 -24.54 47.06 -3.38
CA PRO A 315 -24.41 48.12 -4.38
C PRO A 315 -24.29 49.48 -3.70
N ASN A 316 -23.37 50.34 -4.18
CA ASN A 316 -23.14 51.65 -3.59
C ASN A 316 -24.31 52.64 -3.80
N SER A 317 -25.29 52.29 -4.63
CA SER A 317 -26.51 53.05 -4.91
C SER A 317 -27.64 52.12 -5.27
N ASP A 318 -28.87 52.51 -4.97
CA ASP A 318 -30.08 51.79 -5.37
C ASP A 318 -30.09 51.52 -6.89
N PHE A 319 -30.62 50.38 -7.30
CA PHE A 319 -30.87 50.07 -8.70
C PHE A 319 -31.93 50.99 -9.28
N SER A 320 -31.83 51.25 -10.59
CA SER A 320 -32.91 51.98 -11.26
C SER A 320 -34.20 51.12 -11.36
N SER A 321 -35.36 51.81 -11.48
CA SER A 321 -36.64 51.10 -11.73
C SER A 321 -36.52 50.15 -12.93
N GLU A 322 -36.94 48.87 -12.74
CA GLU A 322 -36.92 47.82 -13.77
C GLU A 322 -35.53 47.54 -14.37
N GLN A 323 -34.46 47.91 -13.66
CA GLN A 323 -33.08 47.65 -14.11
C GLN A 323 -32.80 46.15 -14.13
N VAL A 324 -32.30 45.65 -15.25
CA VAL A 324 -31.67 44.31 -15.30
C VAL A 324 -30.27 44.44 -14.75
N VAL A 325 -29.92 43.56 -13.81
CA VAL A 325 -28.64 43.49 -13.16
C VAL A 325 -27.97 42.17 -13.50
N TYR A 326 -26.70 42.19 -13.88
CA TYR A 326 -25.83 41.04 -14.12
C TYR A 326 -24.82 40.95 -13.01
N VAL A 327 -24.73 39.79 -12.38
CA VAL A 327 -23.68 39.48 -11.38
C VAL A 327 -22.96 38.18 -11.74
N ALA A 328 -21.66 38.16 -11.58
CA ALA A 328 -20.82 36.99 -11.88
C ALA A 328 -19.68 36.87 -10.92
N ILE A 329 -19.23 35.60 -10.72
CA ILE A 329 -17.97 35.23 -10.10
C ILE A 329 -17.18 34.34 -11.07
N GLY A 330 -15.88 34.57 -11.17
CA GLY A 330 -15.00 33.76 -12.00
C GLY A 330 -14.61 32.42 -11.32
N ALA A 331 -13.84 31.59 -12.02
CA ALA A 331 -13.20 30.41 -11.44
C ALA A 331 -11.96 30.85 -10.62
N THR A 332 -12.17 31.62 -9.56
CA THR A 332 -11.14 32.34 -8.81
C THR A 332 -11.08 31.95 -7.33
N VAL A 333 -11.99 31.09 -6.91
CA VAL A 333 -12.03 30.52 -5.56
C VAL A 333 -12.10 28.99 -5.62
N GLU A 334 -11.60 28.36 -4.60
CA GLU A 334 -11.52 26.91 -4.43
C GLU A 334 -11.77 26.53 -2.98
N ASP A 335 -11.93 25.24 -2.71
CA ASP A 335 -11.96 24.64 -1.37
C ASP A 335 -10.55 24.47 -0.77
N ALA A 336 -10.44 23.76 0.36
CA ALA A 336 -9.20 23.44 1.00
C ALA A 336 -8.39 22.34 0.28
N SER A 337 -9.00 21.65 -0.68
CA SER A 337 -8.43 20.53 -1.45
C SER A 337 -8.06 20.91 -2.89
N ASP A 338 -7.98 22.21 -3.21
CA ASP A 338 -7.63 22.79 -4.53
C ASP A 338 -8.71 22.54 -5.62
N ASN A 339 -9.96 22.23 -5.23
CA ASN A 339 -11.05 22.08 -6.20
C ASN A 339 -11.67 23.45 -6.48
N ALA A 340 -11.33 24.05 -7.61
CA ALA A 340 -11.81 25.36 -7.99
C ALA A 340 -13.24 25.31 -8.51
N ILE A 341 -14.06 26.33 -8.16
CA ILE A 341 -15.40 26.49 -8.71
C ILE A 341 -15.37 26.71 -10.23
N SER A 342 -16.45 26.37 -10.90
CA SER A 342 -16.69 26.86 -12.27
C SER A 342 -17.22 28.31 -12.24
N ALA A 343 -16.76 29.14 -13.21
CA ALA A 343 -17.30 30.48 -13.35
C ALA A 343 -18.83 30.46 -13.49
N SER A 344 -19.51 31.33 -12.76
CA SER A 344 -20.97 31.37 -12.72
C SER A 344 -21.51 32.79 -12.80
N SER A 345 -22.70 32.96 -13.37
CA SER A 345 -23.35 34.26 -13.48
C SER A 345 -24.86 34.14 -13.56
N ILE A 346 -25.52 35.16 -13.10
CA ILE A 346 -26.96 35.29 -13.18
C ILE A 346 -27.36 36.69 -13.65
N THR A 347 -28.65 36.86 -13.99
CA THR A 347 -29.31 38.14 -14.12
C THR A 347 -30.59 38.15 -13.30
N PHE A 348 -30.95 39.32 -12.77
CA PHE A 348 -32.25 39.56 -12.15
C PHE A 348 -32.75 40.94 -12.53
N THR A 349 -34.03 41.24 -12.26
CA THR A 349 -34.66 42.56 -12.58
C THR A 349 -35.16 43.23 -11.31
N ALA A 350 -34.73 44.45 -11.10
CA ALA A 350 -35.19 45.29 -9.99
C ALA A 350 -36.68 45.63 -10.13
N ALA A 351 -37.33 45.92 -9.02
CA ALA A 351 -38.74 46.32 -8.99
C ALA A 351 -39.01 47.64 -9.74
N ASP A 352 -40.20 47.77 -10.25
CA ASP A 352 -40.69 49.08 -10.69
C ASP A 352 -40.88 50.00 -9.47
N ALA A 353 -40.06 51.03 -9.41
CA ALA A 353 -40.09 52.08 -8.38
C ALA A 353 -40.55 53.43 -8.94
N THR A 354 -41.07 53.46 -10.19
CA THR A 354 -41.51 54.67 -10.85
C THR A 354 -43.00 54.94 -10.55
N ALA A 355 -43.27 56.04 -9.90
CA ALA A 355 -44.66 56.43 -9.66
C ALA A 355 -45.36 56.76 -10.97
N PRO A 356 -46.62 56.38 -11.15
CA PRO A 356 -47.41 56.75 -12.35
C PRO A 356 -47.51 58.27 -12.48
N THR A 357 -47.30 58.77 -13.68
CA THR A 357 -47.51 60.20 -14.00
C THR A 357 -48.92 60.44 -14.42
N VAL A 358 -49.57 61.52 -13.88
CA VAL A 358 -50.92 61.99 -14.27
C VAL A 358 -50.71 63.15 -15.21
N ALA A 359 -51.20 63.00 -16.45
CA ALA A 359 -51.32 64.11 -17.38
C ALA A 359 -52.76 64.58 -17.40
N PHE A 360 -53.01 65.85 -17.02
CA PHE A 360 -54.32 66.48 -17.17
C PHE A 360 -54.40 66.99 -18.60
N VAL A 361 -55.34 66.44 -19.38
CA VAL A 361 -55.73 67.03 -20.63
C VAL A 361 -56.92 68.00 -20.32
N PRO A 362 -56.77 69.34 -20.51
CA PRO A 362 -57.89 70.25 -20.31
C PRO A 362 -59.03 69.81 -21.21
N PRO A 363 -60.33 69.85 -20.76
CA PRO A 363 -61.38 69.55 -21.62
C PRO A 363 -61.39 70.51 -22.82
N ASP A 364 -61.55 69.94 -24.01
CA ASP A 364 -61.61 70.70 -25.24
C ASP A 364 -62.68 71.80 -25.10
N SER A 365 -62.23 73.05 -25.14
CA SER A 365 -63.13 74.17 -25.08
C SER A 365 -63.88 74.26 -26.42
N THR A 366 -64.91 73.43 -26.61
CA THR A 366 -65.86 73.69 -27.69
C THR A 366 -66.61 74.98 -27.38
N SER A 367 -66.20 75.96 -28.08
CA SER A 367 -66.87 77.26 -28.08
C SER A 367 -68.37 77.10 -28.29
N CYS A 368 -69.14 77.54 -27.31
CA CYS A 368 -70.54 77.87 -27.57
C CYS A 368 -70.64 79.18 -28.41
N VAL A 369 -71.17 79.00 -29.53
CA VAL A 369 -71.65 80.19 -30.31
C VAL A 369 -73.05 80.56 -29.84
#